data_92bc48155be35c94104fc24da7526352
#
_entry.id   92bc48155be35c94104fc24da7526352
#
_cell.length_a   1.000
_cell.length_b   1.000
_cell.length_c   1.000
_cell.angle_alpha   90.00
_cell.angle_beta   90.00
_cell.angle_gamma   90.00
#
_symmetry.space_group_name_H-M   'P 1'
#
loop_
_entity.id
_entity.type
_entity.pdbx_description
1 polymer ?
#
loop_
_entity_poly.entity_id
_entity_poly.type
_entity_poly.pdbx_seq_one_letter_code
_entity_poly.pdbx_strand_id
1 'polypeptide(L)'
;MQKNPQNRVEAAHTAQPIAEHSAIDSAHRVVNVCAVAIRNRDGLVLTVRKQGSEGFMMPGGKPEPGETPLQTACREVSEEIGLTPDPDRMHHLGLLEAAALNEAGFTVRAETFEYAPTDEQHEQLATLVPQAEIAELRWVNPAMSSPSDSAAQAPLNTEQIFPLLARTPLP
;
A
#
# COMPACT_ATOMS: atom_id res chain seq x y z
N MET A 1 4.15 34.11 59.16
CA MET A 1 3.94 34.62 57.78
C MET A 1 4.38 33.51 56.81
N GLN A 2 3.39 32.88 56.21
CA GLN A 2 3.54 31.73 55.35
C GLN A 2 4.01 32.16 53.97
N LYS A 3 4.94 31.45 53.35
CA LYS A 3 5.15 31.45 51.89
C LYS A 3 5.12 30.02 51.40
N ASN A 4 4.11 29.81 50.57
CA ASN A 4 3.81 28.59 49.82
C ASN A 4 4.75 28.51 48.59
N PRO A 5 5.44 27.41 48.32
CA PRO A 5 6.08 27.19 47.04
C PRO A 5 5.13 26.46 46.10
N GLN A 6 4.88 27.07 44.98
CA GLN A 6 4.04 26.60 43.90
C GLN A 6 4.58 25.30 43.30
N ASN A 7 3.65 24.41 43.14
CA ASN A 7 3.75 23.11 42.50
C ASN A 7 4.01 23.30 40.98
N ARG A 8 5.18 22.90 40.50
CA ARG A 8 5.52 22.85 39.08
C ARG A 8 5.30 21.44 38.59
N VAL A 9 4.18 21.22 37.92
CA VAL A 9 3.88 19.95 37.29
C VAL A 9 4.66 19.90 35.97
N GLU A 10 5.78 19.18 35.96
CA GLU A 10 6.44 18.78 34.72
C GLU A 10 5.64 17.62 34.12
N ALA A 11 4.97 17.92 33.01
CA ALA A 11 4.39 16.88 32.17
C ALA A 11 5.53 16.19 31.42
N ALA A 12 6.01 15.10 31.96
CA ALA A 12 6.85 14.15 31.24
C ALA A 12 6.00 13.48 30.17
N HIS A 13 6.17 13.93 28.94
CA HIS A 13 5.63 13.27 27.77
C HIS A 13 6.48 12.02 27.52
N THR A 14 6.10 10.93 28.17
CA THR A 14 6.71 9.61 27.93
C THR A 14 6.20 9.12 26.59
N ALA A 15 7.01 9.31 25.55
CA ALA A 15 6.80 8.63 24.28
C ALA A 15 6.88 7.12 24.52
N GLN A 16 5.76 6.44 24.42
CA GLN A 16 5.73 4.99 24.45
C GLN A 16 6.46 4.44 23.24
N PRO A 17 7.32 3.44 23.38
CA PRO A 17 7.93 2.77 22.24
C PRO A 17 6.81 2.14 21.42
N ILE A 18 6.83 2.39 20.11
CA ILE A 18 5.94 1.76 19.15
C ILE A 18 6.24 0.27 19.22
N ALA A 19 5.26 -0.50 19.70
CA ALA A 19 5.35 -1.95 19.77
C ALA A 19 5.71 -2.50 18.39
N GLU A 20 6.63 -3.47 18.37
CA GLU A 20 7.02 -4.22 17.17
C GLU A 20 5.77 -4.72 16.45
N HIS A 21 5.45 -4.11 15.31
CA HIS A 21 4.35 -4.55 14.47
C HIS A 21 4.80 -5.82 13.74
N SER A 22 4.49 -6.97 14.33
CA SER A 22 4.49 -8.22 13.58
C SER A 22 3.63 -8.04 12.34
N ALA A 23 4.14 -8.40 11.16
CA ALA A 23 3.39 -8.33 9.90
C ALA A 23 2.10 -9.16 9.92
N ILE A 24 1.99 -10.11 10.88
CA ILE A 24 0.79 -10.94 11.10
C ILE A 24 0.40 -10.85 12.56
N ASP A 25 -0.77 -10.30 12.82
CA ASP A 25 -1.46 -10.45 14.09
C ASP A 25 -2.31 -11.73 14.02
N SER A 26 -1.72 -12.86 14.40
CA SER A 26 -2.37 -14.17 14.35
C SER A 26 -3.56 -14.29 15.30
N ALA A 27 -3.64 -13.47 16.35
CA ALA A 27 -4.79 -13.45 17.27
C ALA A 27 -6.03 -12.88 16.60
N HIS A 28 -5.86 -11.96 15.64
CA HIS A 28 -6.95 -11.30 14.92
C HIS A 28 -7.02 -11.70 13.43
N ARG A 29 -6.14 -12.58 12.96
CA ARG A 29 -6.05 -12.97 11.54
C ARG A 29 -5.91 -11.77 10.60
N VAL A 30 -5.03 -10.84 10.95
CA VAL A 30 -4.75 -9.64 10.18
C VAL A 30 -3.35 -9.70 9.58
N VAL A 31 -3.25 -9.38 8.29
CA VAL A 31 -1.98 -9.22 7.57
C VAL A 31 -1.79 -7.73 7.30
N ASN A 32 -0.77 -7.13 7.92
CA ASN A 32 -0.42 -5.74 7.69
C ASN A 32 0.52 -5.61 6.50
N VAL A 33 0.17 -4.74 5.55
CA VAL A 33 0.94 -4.50 4.33
C VAL A 33 0.97 -3.02 3.97
N CYS A 34 1.81 -2.64 3.02
CA CYS A 34 1.68 -1.42 2.25
C CYS A 34 1.22 -1.77 0.83
N ALA A 35 0.41 -0.91 0.22
CA ALA A 35 -0.08 -1.05 -1.14
C ALA A 35 0.09 0.27 -1.89
N VAL A 36 0.53 0.22 -3.15
CA VAL A 36 0.79 1.41 -3.94
C VAL A 36 0.00 1.38 -5.24
N ALA A 37 -0.91 2.33 -5.40
CA ALA A 37 -1.58 2.58 -6.66
C ALA A 37 -0.68 3.41 -7.57
N ILE A 38 -0.42 2.92 -8.78
CA ILE A 38 0.35 3.63 -9.81
C ILE A 38 -0.53 3.72 -11.04
N ARG A 39 -0.87 4.93 -11.47
CA ARG A 39 -1.66 5.15 -12.69
C ARG A 39 -0.77 5.62 -13.83
N ASN A 40 -1.02 5.07 -15.04
CA ASN A 40 -0.43 5.61 -16.25
C ASN A 40 -1.21 6.85 -16.75
N ARG A 41 -0.74 7.46 -17.84
CA ARG A 41 -1.38 8.67 -18.44
C ARG A 41 -2.82 8.44 -18.92
N ASP A 42 -3.19 7.19 -19.18
CA ASP A 42 -4.56 6.81 -19.59
C ASP A 42 -5.48 6.56 -18.38
N GLY A 43 -4.97 6.69 -17.15
CA GLY A 43 -5.70 6.45 -15.92
C GLY A 43 -5.84 4.97 -15.54
N LEU A 44 -5.17 4.07 -16.27
CA LEU A 44 -5.13 2.65 -15.93
C LEU A 44 -4.22 2.45 -14.71
N VAL A 45 -4.62 1.54 -13.82
CA VAL A 45 -3.91 1.19 -12.60
C VAL A 45 -3.05 -0.04 -12.82
N LEU A 46 -1.80 0.00 -12.40
CA LEU A 46 -0.91 -1.14 -12.42
C LEU A 46 -1.30 -2.13 -11.31
N THR A 47 -1.48 -3.38 -11.68
CA THR A 47 -1.65 -4.49 -10.76
C THR A 47 -0.60 -5.56 -11.04
N VAL A 48 -0.21 -6.29 -9.99
CA VAL A 48 0.81 -7.34 -10.05
C VAL A 48 0.23 -8.67 -9.57
N ARG A 49 0.68 -9.76 -10.16
CA ARG A 49 0.38 -11.12 -9.68
C ARG A 49 1.68 -11.78 -9.26
N LYS A 50 1.77 -12.14 -7.98
CA LYS A 50 2.93 -12.84 -7.43
C LYS A 50 2.92 -14.31 -7.85
N GLN A 51 4.11 -14.92 -7.91
CA GLN A 51 4.24 -16.36 -8.15
C GLN A 51 3.45 -17.14 -7.09
N GLY A 52 2.65 -18.10 -7.54
CA GLY A 52 1.77 -18.89 -6.65
C GLY A 52 0.48 -18.21 -6.22
N SER A 53 0.24 -16.94 -6.58
CA SER A 53 -1.05 -16.27 -6.37
C SER A 53 -1.99 -16.50 -7.55
N GLU A 54 -3.28 -16.67 -7.26
CA GLU A 54 -4.33 -16.81 -8.28
C GLU A 54 -4.84 -15.47 -8.80
N GLY A 55 -4.58 -14.37 -8.09
CA GLY A 55 -5.11 -13.06 -8.43
C GLY A 55 -4.09 -11.93 -8.38
N PHE A 56 -4.53 -10.80 -8.92
CA PHE A 56 -3.78 -9.55 -9.01
C PHE A 56 -4.03 -8.68 -7.78
N MET A 57 -2.99 -8.00 -7.32
CA MET A 57 -3.02 -7.05 -6.22
C MET A 57 -2.27 -5.76 -6.61
N MET A 58 -2.32 -4.74 -5.77
CA MET A 58 -1.43 -3.59 -5.93
C MET A 58 0.03 -4.02 -5.70
N PRO A 59 1.02 -3.36 -6.36
CA PRO A 59 2.40 -3.42 -5.91
C PRO A 59 2.49 -3.14 -4.41
N GLY A 60 3.28 -3.96 -3.70
CA GLY A 60 3.43 -3.79 -2.27
C GLY A 60 3.66 -5.09 -1.51
N GLY A 61 3.85 -4.93 -0.19
CA GLY A 61 4.17 -6.06 0.66
C GLY A 61 4.22 -5.73 2.13
N LYS A 62 4.81 -6.63 2.91
CA LYS A 62 4.89 -6.53 4.35
C LYS A 62 6.05 -5.61 4.77
N PRO A 63 5.85 -4.78 5.81
CA PRO A 63 6.95 -3.99 6.35
C PRO A 63 8.06 -4.89 6.93
N GLU A 64 9.31 -4.49 6.72
CA GLU A 64 10.44 -5.04 7.42
C GLU A 64 10.60 -4.39 8.80
N PRO A 65 11.32 -5.04 9.75
CA PRO A 65 11.54 -4.47 11.07
C PRO A 65 12.16 -3.06 11.00
N GLY A 66 11.47 -2.09 11.60
CA GLY A 66 11.92 -0.70 11.66
C GLY A 66 11.53 0.17 10.47
N GLU A 67 10.90 -0.38 9.43
CA GLU A 67 10.39 0.42 8.32
C GLU A 67 9.14 1.22 8.71
N THR A 68 9.06 2.44 8.20
CA THR A 68 7.80 3.18 8.12
C THR A 68 6.98 2.68 6.93
N PRO A 69 5.65 2.87 6.92
CA PRO A 69 4.83 2.51 5.76
C PRO A 69 5.31 3.09 4.43
N LEU A 70 5.78 4.34 4.43
CA LEU A 70 6.33 4.98 3.24
C LEU A 70 7.62 4.31 2.75
N GLN A 71 8.51 3.92 3.67
CA GLN A 71 9.73 3.20 3.30
C GLN A 71 9.42 1.83 2.70
N THR A 72 8.50 1.08 3.32
CA THR A 72 8.01 -0.19 2.78
C THR A 72 7.44 0.00 1.37
N ALA A 73 6.57 1.01 1.17
CA ALA A 73 5.97 1.29 -0.13
C ALA A 73 7.02 1.56 -1.22
N CYS A 74 8.02 2.39 -0.91
CA CYS A 74 9.10 2.69 -1.85
C CYS A 74 9.97 1.47 -2.16
N ARG A 75 10.33 0.67 -1.16
CA ARG A 75 11.12 -0.55 -1.33
C ARG A 75 10.41 -1.55 -2.22
N GLU A 76 9.15 -1.87 -1.90
CA GLU A 76 8.36 -2.86 -2.63
C GLU A 76 8.16 -2.48 -4.11
N VAL A 77 7.86 -1.21 -4.40
CA VAL A 77 7.77 -0.72 -5.78
C VAL A 77 9.09 -0.91 -6.52
N SER A 78 10.22 -0.62 -5.86
CA SER A 78 11.53 -0.80 -6.48
C SER A 78 11.87 -2.26 -6.76
N GLU A 79 11.54 -3.16 -5.84
CA GLU A 79 11.84 -4.59 -5.94
C GLU A 79 10.92 -5.30 -6.96
N GLU A 80 9.63 -5.00 -6.96
CA GLU A 80 8.63 -5.70 -7.77
C GLU A 80 8.59 -5.26 -9.23
N ILE A 81 8.80 -3.97 -9.49
CA ILE A 81 8.64 -3.39 -10.83
C ILE A 81 9.86 -2.59 -11.33
N GLY A 82 10.91 -2.46 -10.52
CA GLY A 82 12.15 -1.77 -10.90
C GLY A 82 12.01 -0.25 -11.05
N LEU A 83 10.92 0.34 -10.57
CA LEU A 83 10.73 1.78 -10.53
C LEU A 83 11.30 2.33 -9.22
N THR A 84 12.13 3.36 -9.27
CA THR A 84 12.62 4.04 -8.05
C THR A 84 11.68 5.20 -7.71
N PRO A 85 10.79 5.06 -6.70
CA PRO A 85 9.87 6.13 -6.36
C PRO A 85 10.57 7.27 -5.63
N ASP A 86 10.10 8.49 -5.89
CA ASP A 86 10.40 9.65 -5.07
C ASP A 86 9.41 9.67 -3.89
N PRO A 87 9.86 9.57 -2.63
CA PRO A 87 8.97 9.59 -1.47
C PRO A 87 8.06 10.83 -1.38
N ASP A 88 8.52 11.97 -1.87
CA ASP A 88 7.75 13.22 -1.87
C ASP A 88 6.57 13.19 -2.86
N ARG A 89 6.54 12.20 -3.76
CA ARG A 89 5.47 11.99 -4.73
C ARG A 89 4.53 10.84 -4.35
N MET A 90 4.69 10.30 -3.13
CA MET A 90 3.78 9.31 -2.54
C MET A 90 2.67 10.02 -1.75
N HIS A 91 1.44 9.90 -2.21
CA HIS A 91 0.26 10.48 -1.55
C HIS A 91 -0.45 9.40 -0.74
N HIS A 92 -0.52 9.57 0.58
CA HIS A 92 -1.20 8.63 1.46
C HIS A 92 -2.72 8.68 1.24
N LEU A 93 -3.31 7.57 0.85
CA LEU A 93 -4.75 7.43 0.62
C LEU A 93 -5.51 6.98 1.88
N GLY A 94 -4.82 6.40 2.85
CA GLY A 94 -5.37 5.94 4.11
C GLY A 94 -5.09 4.48 4.41
N LEU A 95 -5.60 4.03 5.55
CA LEU A 95 -5.58 2.65 5.99
C LEU A 95 -6.84 1.95 5.49
N LEU A 96 -6.70 0.98 4.59
CA LEU A 96 -7.79 0.26 3.96
C LEU A 96 -7.78 -1.21 4.38
N GLU A 97 -8.97 -1.83 4.46
CA GLU A 97 -9.10 -3.22 4.88
C GLU A 97 -10.02 -3.99 3.92
N ALA A 98 -9.66 -5.24 3.66
CA ALA A 98 -10.49 -6.18 2.91
C ALA A 98 -10.11 -7.63 3.25
N ALA A 99 -10.90 -8.59 2.77
CA ALA A 99 -10.54 -10.00 2.87
C ALA A 99 -9.22 -10.28 2.14
N ALA A 100 -8.36 -11.13 2.72
CA ALA A 100 -7.12 -11.54 2.08
C ALA A 100 -7.39 -12.44 0.87
N LEU A 101 -6.63 -12.21 -0.22
CA LEU A 101 -6.77 -12.99 -1.45
C LEU A 101 -6.25 -14.43 -1.27
N ASN A 102 -5.10 -14.59 -0.63
CA ASN A 102 -4.37 -15.87 -0.56
C ASN A 102 -4.51 -16.58 0.80
N GLU A 103 -4.96 -15.90 1.84
CA GLU A 103 -5.10 -16.44 3.20
C GLU A 103 -6.58 -16.44 3.63
N ALA A 104 -7.26 -17.57 3.39
CA ALA A 104 -8.67 -17.69 3.73
C ALA A 104 -8.95 -17.40 5.22
N GLY A 105 -9.89 -16.50 5.49
CA GLY A 105 -10.27 -16.09 6.84
C GLY A 105 -9.35 -15.04 7.47
N PHE A 106 -8.41 -14.48 6.70
CA PHE A 106 -7.61 -13.33 7.11
C PHE A 106 -8.16 -12.04 6.51
N THR A 107 -7.86 -10.93 7.19
CA THR A 107 -8.06 -9.57 6.70
C THR A 107 -6.72 -8.97 6.31
N VAL A 108 -6.62 -8.40 5.14
CA VAL A 108 -5.50 -7.51 4.79
C VAL A 108 -5.83 -6.12 5.30
N ARG A 109 -4.88 -5.53 6.02
CA ARG A 109 -4.89 -4.13 6.46
C ARG A 109 -3.73 -3.43 5.78
N ALA A 110 -4.05 -2.52 4.85
CA ALA A 110 -3.07 -1.90 3.98
C ALA A 110 -2.95 -0.39 4.24
N GLU A 111 -1.74 0.05 4.60
CA GLU A 111 -1.36 1.46 4.42
C GLU A 111 -1.23 1.71 2.92
N THR A 112 -2.13 2.51 2.38
CA THR A 112 -2.30 2.65 0.93
C THR A 112 -1.82 4.01 0.47
N PHE A 113 -1.04 3.99 -0.62
CA PHE A 113 -0.50 5.19 -1.25
C PHE A 113 -0.89 5.25 -2.72
N GLU A 114 -0.94 6.46 -3.28
CA GLU A 114 -0.91 6.70 -4.70
C GLU A 114 0.42 7.34 -5.07
N TYR A 115 1.13 6.77 -6.03
CA TYR A 115 2.37 7.33 -6.55
C TYR A 115 2.09 8.14 -7.81
N ALA A 116 2.62 9.39 -7.84
CA ALA A 116 2.55 10.28 -8.99
C ALA A 116 3.85 10.22 -9.80
N PRO A 117 3.94 9.38 -10.87
CA PRO A 117 5.16 9.23 -11.66
C PRO A 117 5.57 10.53 -12.35
N THR A 118 6.88 10.73 -12.54
CA THR A 118 7.41 11.79 -13.41
C THR A 118 7.17 11.45 -14.89
N ASP A 119 7.37 12.42 -15.78
CA ASP A 119 7.24 12.16 -17.22
C ASP A 119 8.20 11.07 -17.72
N GLU A 120 9.44 11.06 -17.23
CA GLU A 120 10.42 10.02 -17.54
C GLU A 120 9.98 8.65 -17.02
N GLN A 121 9.41 8.61 -15.82
CA GLN A 121 8.89 7.35 -15.24
C GLN A 121 7.65 6.85 -15.97
N HIS A 122 6.82 7.72 -16.51
CA HIS A 122 5.72 7.28 -17.39
C HIS A 122 6.20 6.56 -18.64
N GLU A 123 7.35 6.93 -19.20
CA GLU A 123 7.97 6.19 -20.30
C GLU A 123 8.51 4.84 -19.85
N GLN A 124 9.12 4.77 -18.65
CA GLN A 124 9.55 3.51 -18.04
C GLN A 124 8.37 2.57 -17.79
N LEU A 125 7.23 3.09 -17.31
CA LEU A 125 6.02 2.31 -17.04
C LEU A 125 5.49 1.58 -18.29
N ALA A 126 5.72 2.11 -19.50
CA ALA A 126 5.31 1.48 -20.75
C ALA A 126 6.14 0.22 -21.09
N THR A 127 7.30 0.04 -20.48
CA THR A 127 8.27 -1.04 -20.76
C THR A 127 8.58 -1.90 -19.55
N LEU A 128 7.75 -1.83 -18.50
CA LEU A 128 7.95 -2.61 -17.28
C LEU A 128 7.99 -4.11 -17.57
N VAL A 129 8.88 -4.78 -16.87
CA VAL A 129 8.94 -6.24 -16.81
C VAL A 129 8.81 -6.69 -15.36
N PRO A 130 8.15 -7.84 -15.11
CA PRO A 130 8.06 -8.39 -13.76
C PRO A 130 9.45 -8.64 -13.17
N GLN A 131 9.63 -8.29 -11.88
CA GLN A 131 10.87 -8.51 -11.13
C GLN A 131 10.56 -9.26 -9.82
N ALA A 132 11.61 -9.72 -9.15
CA ALA A 132 11.51 -10.47 -7.90
C ALA A 132 10.51 -11.63 -7.99
N GLU A 133 9.53 -11.66 -7.07
CA GLU A 133 8.48 -12.70 -7.05
C GLU A 133 7.28 -12.42 -7.97
N ILE A 134 7.32 -11.36 -8.77
CA ILE A 134 6.20 -11.03 -9.67
C ILE A 134 6.21 -11.93 -10.91
N ALA A 135 5.08 -12.59 -11.14
CA ALA A 135 4.86 -13.44 -12.31
C ALA A 135 4.26 -12.66 -13.50
N GLU A 136 3.44 -11.65 -13.22
CA GLU A 136 2.69 -10.92 -14.26
C GLU A 136 2.36 -9.50 -13.82
N LEU A 137 2.40 -8.56 -14.78
CA LEU A 137 1.93 -7.18 -14.63
C LEU A 137 0.69 -6.98 -15.49
N ARG A 138 -0.30 -6.24 -14.97
CA ARG A 138 -1.52 -5.93 -15.72
C ARG A 138 -2.00 -4.51 -15.45
N TRP A 139 -2.33 -3.79 -16.53
CA TRP A 139 -3.00 -2.50 -16.46
C TRP A 139 -4.51 -2.68 -16.46
N VAL A 140 -5.21 -2.09 -15.49
CA VAL A 140 -6.66 -2.25 -15.27
C VAL A 140 -7.33 -0.88 -15.21
N ASN A 141 -8.49 -0.75 -15.86
CA ASN A 141 -9.30 0.45 -15.70
C ASN A 141 -10.10 0.36 -14.37
N PRO A 142 -9.84 1.23 -13.39
CA PRO A 142 -10.50 1.14 -12.09
C PRO A 142 -12.00 1.43 -12.15
N ALA A 143 -12.48 2.14 -13.19
CA ALA A 143 -13.89 2.45 -13.37
C ALA A 143 -14.68 1.32 -14.09
N MET A 144 -13.97 0.41 -14.76
CA MET A 144 -14.58 -0.65 -15.56
C MET A 144 -14.29 -2.06 -15.03
N SER A 145 -13.78 -2.18 -13.83
CA SER A 145 -13.56 -3.48 -13.20
C SER A 145 -14.89 -4.17 -12.98
N SER A 146 -15.27 -5.02 -13.97
CA SER A 146 -16.46 -5.86 -13.90
C SER A 146 -16.27 -6.98 -12.88
N PRO A 147 -17.33 -7.44 -12.21
CA PRO A 147 -17.26 -8.65 -11.38
C PRO A 147 -16.75 -9.90 -12.12
N SER A 148 -16.86 -9.96 -13.45
CA SER A 148 -16.27 -11.03 -14.28
C SER A 148 -14.75 -10.91 -14.43
N ASP A 149 -14.19 -9.70 -14.39
CA ASP A 149 -12.75 -9.46 -14.32
C ASP A 149 -12.26 -9.51 -12.88
N SER A 150 -13.15 -9.35 -11.91
CA SER A 150 -12.84 -9.31 -10.48
C SER A 150 -12.36 -10.66 -9.93
N ALA A 151 -12.67 -11.78 -10.57
CA ALA A 151 -12.17 -13.09 -10.18
C ALA A 151 -10.62 -13.18 -10.20
N ALA A 152 -9.97 -12.24 -10.91
CA ALA A 152 -8.52 -12.12 -10.96
C ALA A 152 -7.96 -10.98 -10.11
N GLN A 153 -8.77 -10.23 -9.36
CA GLN A 153 -8.34 -9.09 -8.55
C GLN A 153 -8.56 -9.34 -7.05
N ALA A 154 -7.59 -8.90 -6.23
CA ALA A 154 -7.73 -8.95 -4.78
C ALA A 154 -8.96 -8.13 -4.31
N PRO A 155 -9.68 -8.57 -3.26
CA PRO A 155 -10.80 -7.81 -2.69
C PRO A 155 -10.42 -6.37 -2.33
N LEU A 156 -9.21 -6.13 -1.82
CA LEU A 156 -8.71 -4.79 -1.52
C LEU A 156 -8.75 -3.88 -2.76
N ASN A 157 -8.40 -4.40 -3.95
CA ASN A 157 -8.45 -3.64 -5.19
C ASN A 157 -9.89 -3.27 -5.54
N THR A 158 -10.78 -4.26 -5.64
CA THR A 158 -12.14 -4.09 -6.17
C THR A 158 -13.09 -3.39 -5.21
N GLU A 159 -12.93 -3.61 -3.91
CA GLU A 159 -13.85 -3.09 -2.90
C GLU A 159 -13.44 -1.73 -2.35
N GLN A 160 -12.12 -1.41 -2.36
CA GLN A 160 -11.57 -0.22 -1.72
C GLN A 160 -10.83 0.69 -2.69
N ILE A 161 -9.76 0.20 -3.34
CA ILE A 161 -8.82 1.07 -4.08
C ILE A 161 -9.44 1.54 -5.40
N PHE A 162 -10.00 0.65 -6.21
CA PHE A 162 -10.56 1.04 -7.52
C PHE A 162 -11.72 2.04 -7.38
N PRO A 163 -12.70 1.86 -6.46
CA PRO A 163 -13.73 2.87 -6.24
C PRO A 163 -13.20 4.23 -5.78
N LEU A 164 -12.11 4.23 -5.01
CA LEU A 164 -11.43 5.46 -4.58
C LEU A 164 -10.78 6.17 -5.76
N LEU A 165 -9.97 5.46 -6.55
CA LEU A 165 -9.26 6.01 -7.70
C LEU A 165 -10.19 6.46 -8.82
N ALA A 166 -11.31 5.79 -9.04
CA ALA A 166 -12.30 6.18 -10.04
C ALA A 166 -12.94 7.55 -9.76
N ARG A 167 -12.87 8.04 -8.52
CA ARG A 167 -13.41 9.34 -8.08
C ARG A 167 -12.33 10.41 -7.97
N THR A 168 -11.06 10.02 -8.02
CA THR A 168 -9.93 10.92 -7.84
C THR A 168 -9.31 11.26 -9.19
N PRO A 169 -9.11 12.56 -9.55
CA PRO A 169 -8.37 12.91 -10.76
C PRO A 169 -6.97 12.31 -10.73
N LEU A 170 -6.32 12.25 -11.90
CA LEU A 170 -4.92 11.87 -11.98
C LEU A 170 -4.07 12.86 -11.18
N PRO A 171 -3.08 12.37 -10.43
CA PRO A 171 -2.19 13.18 -9.61
C PRO A 171 -1.28 14.08 -10.44
#